data_8ecac436117f0d5aba77b310c9c84a73
#
_entry.id   8ecac436117f0d5aba77b310c9c84a73
#
_cell.length_a   1.000
_cell.length_b   1.000
_cell.length_c   1.000
_cell.angle_alpha   90.00
_cell.angle_beta   90.00
_cell.angle_gamma   90.00
#
_symmetry.space_group_name_H-M   'P 1'
#
loop_
_entity.id
_entity.type
_entity.pdbx_description
1 polymer ?
#
loop_
_entity_poly.entity_id
_entity_poly.type
_entity_poly.pdbx_seq_one_letter_code
_entity_poly.pdbx_strand_id
1 'polypeptide(L)'
;MRRREFLVALAGTALAACSAPIVGKPPAPTSNSLLAMPLHGMWPARYAQAPQEVRDAYAFAVDHKAQLRYIPCFCGCAQTGHRDNWDCFVKEQTGADTFILDPHGFACGTCVGVALDTKAMLASGLSLKAIRAAIDAKWSEAGPATPTPYPDE
;
A
#
# COMPACT_ATOMS: atom_id res chain seq x y z
N MET A 1 -40.07 -75.85 -22.14
CA MET A 1 -38.72 -75.26 -22.27
C MET A 1 -38.89 -73.84 -22.81
N ARG A 2 -38.83 -72.81 -22.00
CA ARG A 2 -38.89 -71.40 -22.41
C ARG A 2 -37.68 -70.67 -21.91
N ARG A 3 -36.79 -70.27 -22.82
CA ARG A 3 -35.61 -69.42 -22.57
C ARG A 3 -36.08 -68.00 -22.22
N ARG A 4 -35.73 -67.55 -21.07
CA ARG A 4 -35.91 -66.11 -20.66
C ARG A 4 -34.59 -65.43 -21.00
N GLU A 5 -34.69 -64.47 -21.94
CA GLU A 5 -33.60 -63.58 -22.25
C GLU A 5 -33.59 -62.45 -21.21
N PHE A 6 -32.47 -62.31 -20.53
CA PHE A 6 -32.22 -61.18 -19.64
C PHE A 6 -31.62 -60.05 -20.46
N LEU A 7 -32.39 -59.01 -20.67
CA LEU A 7 -31.87 -57.75 -21.18
C LEU A 7 -31.17 -57.02 -20.03
N VAL A 8 -29.84 -56.90 -20.13
CA VAL A 8 -29.03 -56.08 -19.23
C VAL A 8 -29.05 -54.66 -19.79
N ALA A 9 -29.77 -53.75 -19.12
CA ALA A 9 -29.73 -52.33 -19.41
C ALA A 9 -28.45 -51.73 -18.80
N LEU A 10 -27.50 -51.33 -19.64
CA LEU A 10 -26.35 -50.56 -19.24
C LEU A 10 -26.81 -49.08 -18.98
N ALA A 11 -26.94 -48.72 -17.72
CA ALA A 11 -27.09 -47.35 -17.30
C ALA A 11 -25.73 -46.64 -17.42
N GLY A 12 -25.58 -45.83 -18.44
CA GLY A 12 -24.42 -44.94 -18.59
C GLY A 12 -24.49 -43.78 -17.61
N THR A 13 -23.64 -43.78 -16.59
CA THR A 13 -23.44 -42.63 -15.70
C THR A 13 -22.58 -41.60 -16.41
N ALA A 14 -23.23 -40.51 -16.86
CA ALA A 14 -22.52 -39.33 -17.33
C ALA A 14 -21.85 -38.62 -16.14
N LEU A 15 -20.53 -38.72 -16.04
CA LEU A 15 -19.71 -37.92 -15.14
C LEU A 15 -19.70 -36.47 -15.69
N ALA A 16 -20.51 -35.61 -15.10
CA ALA A 16 -20.41 -34.18 -15.32
C ALA A 16 -19.11 -33.69 -14.64
N ALA A 17 -18.07 -33.49 -15.44
CA ALA A 17 -16.87 -32.81 -15.01
C ALA A 17 -17.20 -31.36 -14.74
N CYS A 18 -17.38 -30.98 -13.47
CA CYS A 18 -17.41 -29.59 -13.05
C CYS A 18 -16.02 -28.99 -13.30
N SER A 19 -15.82 -28.37 -14.46
CA SER A 19 -14.69 -27.50 -14.73
C SER A 19 -14.84 -26.24 -13.86
N ALA A 20 -14.21 -26.22 -12.68
CA ALA A 20 -14.06 -24.99 -11.92
C ALA A 20 -13.30 -23.96 -12.78
N PRO A 21 -13.74 -22.71 -12.86
CA PRO A 21 -12.97 -21.67 -13.53
C PRO A 21 -11.62 -21.57 -12.83
N ILE A 22 -10.54 -21.78 -13.56
CA ILE A 22 -9.20 -21.48 -13.11
C ILE A 22 -9.17 -19.96 -12.93
N VAL A 23 -9.33 -19.50 -11.70
CA VAL A 23 -9.03 -18.11 -11.35
C VAL A 23 -7.54 -17.94 -11.57
N GLY A 24 -7.19 -17.50 -12.77
CA GLY A 24 -5.81 -17.18 -13.10
C GLY A 24 -5.29 -16.19 -12.08
N LYS A 25 -4.15 -16.51 -11.46
CA LYS A 25 -3.39 -15.54 -10.67
C LYS A 25 -3.35 -14.24 -11.47
N PRO A 26 -3.76 -13.07 -10.89
CA PRO A 26 -3.66 -11.81 -11.60
C PRO A 26 -2.24 -11.67 -12.13
N PRO A 27 -2.06 -11.24 -13.38
CA PRO A 27 -0.73 -11.02 -13.95
C PRO A 27 0.03 -10.10 -13.01
N ALA A 28 1.27 -10.45 -12.70
CA ALA A 28 2.16 -9.56 -11.97
C ALA A 28 2.15 -8.21 -12.69
N PRO A 29 2.04 -7.07 -11.97
CA PRO A 29 2.03 -5.76 -12.61
C PRO A 29 3.24 -5.66 -13.52
N THR A 30 2.99 -5.52 -14.81
CA THR A 30 4.06 -5.32 -15.78
C THR A 30 4.77 -4.03 -15.43
N SER A 31 6.07 -3.98 -15.66
CA SER A 31 6.93 -2.80 -15.42
C SER A 31 6.29 -1.50 -15.95
N ASN A 32 5.51 -1.58 -17.03
CA ASN A 32 4.79 -0.45 -17.62
C ASN A 32 3.58 0.02 -16.81
N SER A 33 2.94 -0.85 -16.03
CA SER A 33 1.82 -0.44 -15.17
C SER A 33 2.29 0.42 -13.98
N LEU A 34 3.55 0.25 -13.56
CA LEU A 34 4.18 1.10 -12.54
C LEU A 34 4.66 2.44 -13.12
N LEU A 35 4.89 2.51 -14.44
CA LEU A 35 5.20 3.74 -15.18
C LEU A 35 3.95 4.60 -15.42
N ALA A 36 2.76 4.04 -15.28
CA ALA A 36 1.49 4.79 -15.37
C ALA A 36 1.20 5.63 -14.11
N MET A 37 1.93 5.44 -13.02
CA MET A 37 1.95 6.42 -11.94
C MET A 37 2.76 7.63 -12.44
N PRO A 38 2.22 8.86 -12.42
CA PRO A 38 2.89 10.04 -12.95
C PRO A 38 4.01 10.49 -12.01
N LEU A 39 5.07 9.69 -11.95
CA LEU A 39 6.17 9.89 -11.05
C LEU A 39 7.40 10.30 -11.86
N HIS A 40 7.86 11.52 -11.67
CA HIS A 40 9.07 12.01 -12.30
C HIS A 40 10.33 11.36 -11.70
N GLY A 41 11.21 10.83 -12.57
CA GLY A 41 12.58 10.49 -12.25
C GLY A 41 12.83 9.02 -11.88
N MET A 42 13.95 8.72 -11.29
CA MET A 42 14.62 7.42 -11.11
C MET A 42 13.88 6.34 -10.29
N TRP A 43 12.63 6.50 -10.17
CA TRP A 43 11.73 5.77 -9.31
C TRP A 43 11.38 4.33 -9.71
N PRO A 44 11.13 3.99 -10.98
CA PRO A 44 10.45 2.72 -11.29
C PRO A 44 11.20 1.46 -10.87
N ALA A 45 12.51 1.37 -11.11
CA ALA A 45 13.26 0.15 -10.85
C ALA A 45 13.39 -0.11 -9.34
N ARG A 46 13.78 0.88 -8.55
CA ARG A 46 13.93 0.74 -7.11
C ARG A 46 12.60 0.50 -6.41
N TYR A 47 11.54 1.19 -6.84
CA TYR A 47 10.20 0.98 -6.33
C TYR A 47 9.67 -0.42 -6.68
N ALA A 48 9.82 -0.85 -7.91
CA ALA A 48 9.36 -2.16 -8.33
C ALA A 48 10.02 -3.31 -7.54
N GLN A 49 11.26 -3.10 -7.09
CA GLN A 49 12.03 -4.06 -6.31
C GLN A 49 11.83 -3.90 -4.77
N ALA A 50 11.20 -2.83 -4.32
CA ALA A 50 10.98 -2.59 -2.90
C ALA A 50 9.98 -3.60 -2.30
N PRO A 51 10.07 -3.90 -0.99
CA PRO A 51 9.04 -4.65 -0.26
C PRO A 51 7.64 -4.05 -0.46
N GLN A 52 6.59 -4.88 -0.34
CA GLN A 52 5.22 -4.44 -0.60
C GLN A 52 4.80 -3.30 0.32
N GLU A 53 5.14 -3.38 1.61
CA GLU A 53 4.85 -2.33 2.59
C GLU A 53 5.48 -0.98 2.23
N VAL A 54 6.69 -0.99 1.68
CA VAL A 54 7.35 0.23 1.21
C VAL A 54 6.60 0.83 0.02
N ARG A 55 6.21 -0.01 -0.95
CA ARG A 55 5.41 0.44 -2.11
C ARG A 55 4.06 1.02 -1.67
N ASP A 56 3.40 0.35 -0.73
CA ASP A 56 2.11 0.78 -0.19
C ASP A 56 2.21 2.12 0.54
N ALA A 57 3.28 2.34 1.30
CA ALA A 57 3.54 3.59 2.00
C ALA A 57 3.77 4.76 1.03
N TYR A 58 4.56 4.54 -0.03
CA TYR A 58 4.77 5.57 -1.05
C TYR A 58 3.49 5.87 -1.84
N ALA A 59 2.75 4.85 -2.28
CA ALA A 59 1.48 5.05 -2.97
C ALA A 59 0.50 5.84 -2.10
N PHE A 60 0.40 5.48 -0.83
CA PHE A 60 -0.42 6.20 0.13
C PHE A 60 0.04 7.65 0.31
N ALA A 61 1.34 7.90 0.42
CA ALA A 61 1.88 9.24 0.61
C ALA A 61 1.60 10.16 -0.59
N VAL A 62 1.69 9.66 -1.80
CA VAL A 62 1.37 10.43 -3.03
C VAL A 62 -0.07 10.91 -2.99
N ASP A 63 -1.03 10.06 -2.59
CA ASP A 63 -2.46 10.36 -2.62
C ASP A 63 -2.94 11.13 -1.38
N HIS A 64 -2.16 11.13 -0.27
CA HIS A 64 -2.63 11.60 1.04
C HIS A 64 -1.75 12.71 1.65
N LYS A 65 -1.23 13.61 0.80
CA LYS A 65 -0.47 14.77 1.26
C LYS A 65 -1.22 15.60 2.30
N ALA A 66 -2.51 15.84 2.06
CA ALA A 66 -3.35 16.67 2.95
C ALA A 66 -3.41 16.12 4.38
N GLN A 67 -3.30 14.81 4.55
CA GLN A 67 -3.29 14.13 5.84
C GLN A 67 -1.88 14.04 6.40
N LEU A 68 -0.92 13.50 5.61
CA LEU A 68 0.42 13.19 6.09
C LEU A 68 1.25 14.42 6.47
N ARG A 69 0.91 15.60 5.97
CA ARG A 69 1.52 16.87 6.42
C ARG A 69 1.24 17.24 7.88
N TYR A 70 0.26 16.58 8.51
CA TYR A 70 -0.08 16.72 9.93
C TYR A 70 0.40 15.54 10.78
N ILE A 71 1.05 14.56 10.17
CA ILE A 71 1.57 13.35 10.82
C ILE A 71 3.10 13.46 10.94
N PRO A 72 3.66 13.44 12.15
CA PRO A 72 5.09 13.52 12.34
C PRO A 72 5.79 12.22 11.95
N CYS A 73 7.08 12.32 11.64
CA CYS A 73 7.98 11.18 11.61
C CYS A 73 8.89 11.18 12.84
N PHE A 74 9.25 10.01 13.33
CA PHE A 74 10.01 9.80 14.57
C PHE A 74 11.38 9.15 14.35
N CYS A 75 11.96 9.27 13.14
CA CYS A 75 13.24 8.67 12.79
C CYS A 75 14.44 9.63 12.89
N GLY A 76 14.21 10.88 13.36
CA GLY A 76 15.25 11.92 13.38
C GLY A 76 15.45 12.63 12.04
N CYS A 77 14.64 12.39 11.03
CA CYS A 77 14.78 12.97 9.69
C CYS A 77 14.52 14.50 9.64
N ALA A 78 14.04 15.11 10.72
CA ALA A 78 14.02 16.57 10.83
C ALA A 78 15.39 17.20 10.59
N GLN A 79 16.48 16.52 10.94
CA GLN A 79 17.85 16.99 10.71
C GLN A 79 18.22 17.05 9.21
N THR A 80 17.50 16.32 8.35
CA THR A 80 17.66 16.34 6.89
C THR A 80 16.65 17.26 6.20
N GLY A 81 15.84 17.99 6.99
CA GLY A 81 14.90 18.97 6.50
C GLY A 81 13.46 18.46 6.32
N HIS A 82 13.16 17.23 6.71
CA HIS A 82 11.79 16.73 6.68
C HIS A 82 10.96 17.38 7.80
N ARG A 83 9.75 17.79 7.47
CA ARG A 83 8.84 18.52 8.38
C ARG A 83 7.69 17.64 8.88
N ASP A 84 7.41 16.56 8.15
CA ASP A 84 6.30 15.65 8.39
C ASP A 84 6.57 14.29 7.75
N ASN A 85 5.64 13.35 7.88
CA ASN A 85 5.79 12.02 7.31
C ASN A 85 5.67 12.02 5.78
N TRP A 86 4.98 12.99 5.17
CA TRP A 86 4.89 13.12 3.71
C TRP A 86 6.26 13.40 3.10
N ASP A 87 7.06 14.29 3.70
CA ASP A 87 8.41 14.63 3.24
C ASP A 87 9.36 13.41 3.21
N CYS A 88 9.07 12.34 3.97
CA CYS A 88 9.86 11.10 3.93
C CYS A 88 9.69 10.30 2.61
N PHE A 89 8.65 10.58 1.85
CA PHE A 89 8.30 9.87 0.61
C PHE A 89 8.32 10.76 -0.62
N VAL A 90 7.99 12.03 -0.44
CA VAL A 90 7.85 12.98 -1.54
C VAL A 90 8.69 14.23 -1.26
N LYS A 91 9.71 14.45 -2.09
CA LYS A 91 10.57 15.62 -2.00
C LYS A 91 9.89 16.86 -2.56
N GLU A 92 9.14 16.71 -3.65
CA GLU A 92 8.50 17.81 -4.34
C GLU A 92 7.28 17.32 -5.12
N GLN A 93 6.24 18.10 -5.13
CA GLN A 93 5.10 17.93 -6.03
C GLN A 93 5.18 19.01 -7.11
N THR A 94 5.45 18.60 -8.35
CA THR A 94 5.67 19.49 -9.50
C THR A 94 4.43 19.74 -10.35
N GLY A 95 3.35 18.99 -10.07
CA GLY A 95 2.05 19.11 -10.75
C GLY A 95 0.97 18.39 -9.96
N ALA A 96 -0.27 18.41 -10.46
CA ALA A 96 -1.39 17.75 -9.78
C ALA A 96 -1.09 16.27 -9.49
N ASP A 97 -0.54 15.57 -10.48
CA ASP A 97 -0.25 14.13 -10.42
C ASP A 97 1.23 13.85 -10.70
N THR A 98 2.11 14.81 -10.41
CA THR A 98 3.54 14.71 -10.75
C THR A 98 4.39 14.98 -9.52
N PHE A 99 5.25 14.01 -9.16
CA PHE A 99 6.02 14.04 -7.92
C PHE A 99 7.48 13.69 -8.18
N ILE A 100 8.37 14.34 -7.44
CA ILE A 100 9.74 13.88 -7.23
C ILE A 100 9.77 13.19 -5.88
N LEU A 101 10.14 11.92 -5.86
CA LEU A 101 10.12 11.15 -4.63
C LEU A 101 11.38 11.35 -3.81
N ASP A 102 11.22 11.29 -2.50
CA ASP A 102 12.34 11.23 -1.59
C ASP A 102 12.78 9.76 -1.39
N PRO A 103 14.07 9.44 -1.49
CA PRO A 103 14.55 8.07 -1.30
C PRO A 103 14.52 7.59 0.16
N HIS A 104 14.25 8.46 1.12
CA HIS A 104 14.34 8.16 2.55
C HIS A 104 13.41 7.01 2.98
N GLY A 105 12.18 7.00 2.50
CA GLY A 105 11.20 5.95 2.80
C GLY A 105 11.63 4.54 2.40
N PHE A 106 12.57 4.37 1.44
CA PHE A 106 13.07 3.03 1.08
C PHE A 106 13.94 2.38 2.15
N ALA A 107 14.53 3.18 3.02
CA ALA A 107 15.49 2.72 4.02
C ALA A 107 15.00 2.92 5.47
N CYS A 108 13.83 3.51 5.66
CA CYS A 108 13.35 3.88 6.99
C CYS A 108 12.03 3.17 7.36
N GLY A 109 12.14 2.10 8.13
CA GLY A 109 10.99 1.35 8.62
C GLY A 109 10.05 2.18 9.50
N THR A 110 10.57 3.13 10.28
CA THR A 110 9.75 4.06 11.08
C THR A 110 8.84 4.90 10.19
N CYS A 111 9.38 5.50 9.12
CA CYS A 111 8.58 6.30 8.19
C CYS A 111 7.48 5.47 7.54
N VAL A 112 7.82 4.26 7.08
CA VAL A 112 6.88 3.32 6.47
C VAL A 112 5.80 2.92 7.47
N GLY A 113 6.17 2.55 8.68
CA GLY A 113 5.23 2.16 9.74
C GLY A 113 4.24 3.28 10.09
N VAL A 114 4.73 4.51 10.26
CA VAL A 114 3.88 5.68 10.51
C VAL A 114 2.88 5.91 9.38
N ALA A 115 3.32 5.83 8.13
CA ALA A 115 2.43 6.00 6.97
C ALA A 115 1.35 4.91 6.91
N LEU A 116 1.72 3.65 7.12
CA LEU A 116 0.78 2.53 7.07
C LEU A 116 -0.19 2.50 8.24
N ASP A 117 0.24 2.89 9.45
CA ASP A 117 -0.66 3.07 10.59
C ASP A 117 -1.67 4.19 10.30
N THR A 118 -1.21 5.31 9.76
CA THR A 118 -2.08 6.42 9.34
C THR A 118 -3.10 5.95 8.31
N LYS A 119 -2.67 5.21 7.28
CA LYS A 119 -3.54 4.61 6.26
C LYS A 119 -4.62 3.74 6.88
N ALA A 120 -4.26 2.84 7.79
CA ALA A 120 -5.19 1.93 8.44
C ALA A 120 -6.22 2.67 9.30
N MET A 121 -5.79 3.68 10.05
CA MET A 121 -6.67 4.50 10.89
C MET A 121 -7.62 5.38 10.07
N LEU A 122 -7.17 5.96 8.96
CA LEU A 122 -8.03 6.68 8.02
C LEU A 122 -9.09 5.75 7.41
N ALA A 123 -8.70 4.56 7.00
CA ALA A 123 -9.62 3.55 6.47
C ALA A 123 -10.67 3.11 7.50
N SER A 124 -10.33 3.19 8.80
CA SER A 124 -11.25 2.92 9.90
C SER A 124 -12.15 4.11 10.27
N GLY A 125 -12.02 5.24 9.56
CA GLY A 125 -12.87 6.41 9.74
C GLY A 125 -12.48 7.31 10.93
N LEU A 126 -11.28 7.18 11.48
CA LEU A 126 -10.81 8.06 12.56
C LEU A 126 -10.57 9.48 12.02
N SER A 127 -10.85 10.49 12.86
CA SER A 127 -10.49 11.87 12.55
C SER A 127 -8.96 12.05 12.54
N LEU A 128 -8.48 13.03 11.77
CA LEU A 128 -7.05 13.27 11.65
C LEU A 128 -6.41 13.62 13.01
N LYS A 129 -7.14 14.32 13.87
CA LYS A 129 -6.72 14.64 15.23
C LYS A 129 -6.55 13.39 16.11
N ALA A 130 -7.49 12.43 16.01
CA ALA A 130 -7.40 11.16 16.73
C ALA A 130 -6.23 10.31 16.21
N ILE A 131 -6.04 10.29 14.89
CA ILE A 131 -4.91 9.61 14.23
C ILE A 131 -3.59 10.21 14.71
N ARG A 132 -3.46 11.55 14.70
CA ARG A 132 -2.25 12.23 15.17
C ARG A 132 -1.92 11.84 16.62
N ALA A 133 -2.90 11.86 17.51
CA ALA A 133 -2.70 11.47 18.90
C ALA A 133 -2.26 9.99 19.05
N ALA A 134 -2.85 9.09 18.26
CA ALA A 134 -2.49 7.68 18.26
C ALA A 134 -1.07 7.43 17.71
N ILE A 135 -0.67 8.15 16.66
CA ILE A 135 0.69 8.09 16.10
C ILE A 135 1.71 8.62 17.11
N ASP A 136 1.43 9.78 17.74
CA ASP A 136 2.31 10.32 18.78
C ASP A 136 2.50 9.33 19.93
N ALA A 137 1.42 8.72 20.40
CA ALA A 137 1.48 7.73 21.49
C ALA A 137 2.27 6.48 21.11
N LYS A 138 2.12 5.99 19.87
CA LYS A 138 2.77 4.74 19.42
C LYS A 138 4.24 4.93 19.10
N TRP A 139 4.61 6.05 18.48
CA TRP A 139 5.92 6.22 17.85
C TRP A 139 6.88 7.14 18.61
N SER A 140 6.44 7.82 19.67
CA SER A 140 7.27 8.79 20.43
C SER A 140 8.56 8.19 20.99
N GLU A 141 8.60 6.91 21.28
CA GLU A 141 9.79 6.22 21.79
C GLU A 141 10.81 5.87 20.69
N ALA A 142 10.41 5.90 19.40
CA ALA A 142 11.30 5.59 18.29
C ALA A 142 12.34 6.68 18.04
N GLY A 143 12.05 7.94 18.44
CA GLY A 143 12.97 9.05 18.32
C GLY A 143 12.25 10.42 18.32
N PRO A 144 12.99 11.51 18.06
CA PRO A 144 12.41 12.84 18.05
C PRO A 144 11.44 13.03 16.89
N ALA A 145 10.29 13.62 17.19
CA ALA A 145 9.29 13.97 16.17
C ALA A 145 9.78 15.07 15.24
N THR A 146 9.37 15.02 13.98
CA THR A 146 9.47 16.17 13.08
C THR A 146 8.62 17.35 13.59
N PRO A 147 8.95 18.62 13.24
CA PRO A 147 8.23 19.82 13.68
C PRO A 147 6.89 19.99 12.92
N THR A 148 6.02 19.03 13.08
CA THR A 148 4.78 18.88 12.32
C THR A 148 3.63 19.61 13.00
N PRO A 149 2.85 20.45 12.31
CA PRO A 149 1.70 21.11 12.91
C PRO A 149 0.64 20.12 13.37
N TYR A 150 -0.16 20.50 14.35
CA TYR A 150 -1.34 19.74 14.75
C TYR A 150 -2.50 20.02 13.78
N PRO A 151 -3.33 19.03 13.47
CA PRO A 151 -4.55 19.28 12.70
C PRO A 151 -5.58 20.03 13.55
N ASP A 152 -6.35 20.91 12.91
CA ASP A 152 -7.38 21.70 13.59
C ASP A 152 -8.61 20.87 13.97
N GLU A 153 -8.90 19.77 13.20
CA GLU A 153 -10.04 18.84 13.39
C GLU A 153 -9.63 17.37 13.41
#